data_1c10036f46b2f1a39debcf1558d6405f
#
_entry.id   1c10036f46b2f1a39debcf1558d6405f
#
_cell.length_a   1.000
_cell.length_b   1.000
_cell.length_c   1.000
_cell.angle_alpha   90.00
_cell.angle_beta   90.00
_cell.angle_gamma   90.00
#
_symmetry.space_group_name_H-M   'P 1'
#
loop_
_entity.id
_entity.type
_entity.pdbx_description
1 polymer ?
#
loop_
_entity_poly.entity_id
_entity_poly.type
_entity_poly.pdbx_seq_one_letter_code
_entity_poly.pdbx_strand_id
1 'polypeptide(L)'
;MAFAKKQRTSAKDYIIGLYQKYDIVILMERDHAEFTQYKLFMDVISDPYFIEKVGAVYTEVGVTNLGPKVNSFFGEQGLDSLEINQKVNDLYHQADYNHLWFGYSFPWLIKELYKLNSISRNKVSLYPCDLAFEWDTCATEEEYDRFDGSDDFNHRDSLMANNFIRQYETIQQAHNGDKKALVLMNTRHAYLTDTHYSKNDPRRNFGAYLKNYFGDKVASVCILGLAHPNDWKTYSVVKDGYWDYCFESNDKTDIGFSLKNTPFGEEKFDLTPVGWDVDSLLYQDVFTGMVFYRSIQEHVLKKGWDNTIDENFKAEFIRRCTFMGLTEEEIDAEIQFFNTATTSKYDNLKTNREKIDKWKKNNF
;
A
#
# COMPACT_ATOMS: atom_id res chain seq x y z
N MET A 1 -16.12 -17.30 14.84
CA MET A 1 -16.20 -17.02 16.30
C MET A 1 -15.14 -17.78 17.11
N ALA A 2 -15.21 -19.10 17.31
CA ALA A 2 -14.29 -19.86 18.19
C ALA A 2 -12.79 -19.72 17.83
N PHE A 3 -12.46 -19.65 16.55
CA PHE A 3 -11.09 -19.41 16.08
C PHE A 3 -10.58 -18.02 16.48
N ALA A 4 -11.33 -16.96 16.16
CA ALA A 4 -10.94 -15.59 16.48
C ALA A 4 -10.76 -15.38 18.00
N LYS A 5 -11.63 -15.98 18.80
CA LYS A 5 -11.54 -15.94 20.28
C LYS A 5 -10.18 -16.43 20.80
N LYS A 6 -9.54 -17.39 20.13
CA LYS A 6 -8.26 -17.99 20.53
C LYS A 6 -7.05 -17.17 20.12
N GLN A 7 -7.18 -16.26 19.16
CA GLN A 7 -6.04 -15.47 18.67
C GLN A 7 -5.58 -14.46 19.74
N ARG A 8 -4.26 -14.31 19.89
CA ARG A 8 -3.64 -13.46 20.92
C ARG A 8 -2.48 -12.63 20.38
N THR A 9 -1.96 -12.96 19.20
CA THR A 9 -0.81 -12.26 18.59
C THR A 9 -1.30 -10.97 17.98
N SER A 10 -0.67 -9.86 18.31
CA SER A 10 -0.99 -8.56 17.69
C SER A 10 -0.66 -8.56 16.19
N ALA A 11 -1.25 -7.65 15.43
CA ALA A 11 -0.94 -7.47 14.01
C ALA A 11 0.56 -7.23 13.80
N LYS A 12 1.15 -6.32 14.58
CA LYS A 12 2.58 -6.03 14.53
C LYS A 12 3.42 -7.27 14.83
N ASP A 13 3.17 -7.95 15.95
CA ASP A 13 3.98 -9.10 16.36
C ASP A 13 3.85 -10.27 15.38
N TYR A 14 2.68 -10.44 14.77
CA TYR A 14 2.49 -11.42 13.72
C TYR A 14 3.35 -11.09 12.48
N ILE A 15 3.33 -9.86 12.01
CA ILE A 15 4.12 -9.42 10.84
C ILE A 15 5.62 -9.57 11.13
N ILE A 16 6.10 -9.11 12.29
CA ILE A 16 7.50 -9.27 12.70
C ILE A 16 7.88 -10.76 12.82
N GLY A 17 6.98 -11.58 13.35
CA GLY A 17 7.20 -13.04 13.47
C GLY A 17 7.37 -13.74 12.12
N LEU A 18 6.78 -13.25 11.03
CA LEU A 18 6.95 -13.82 9.70
C LEU A 18 8.40 -13.82 9.24
N TYR A 19 9.20 -12.84 9.66
CA TYR A 19 10.62 -12.75 9.30
C TYR A 19 11.49 -13.88 9.89
N GLN A 20 10.96 -14.71 10.78
CA GLN A 20 11.66 -15.93 11.21
C GLN A 20 11.69 -16.99 10.09
N LYS A 21 10.77 -16.91 9.13
CA LYS A 21 10.62 -17.89 8.05
C LYS A 21 10.80 -17.30 6.66
N TYR A 22 10.39 -16.04 6.48
CA TYR A 22 10.35 -15.39 5.18
C TYR A 22 11.37 -14.25 5.13
N ASP A 23 11.93 -14.04 3.94
CA ASP A 23 12.85 -12.93 3.70
C ASP A 23 12.10 -11.69 3.19
N ILE A 24 10.99 -11.90 2.49
CA ILE A 24 10.16 -10.85 1.88
C ILE A 24 8.74 -10.97 2.44
N VAL A 25 8.26 -9.90 3.07
CA VAL A 25 6.90 -9.81 3.59
C VAL A 25 6.17 -8.68 2.85
N ILE A 26 5.12 -9.04 2.10
CA ILE A 26 4.24 -8.09 1.42
C ILE A 26 3.06 -7.81 2.35
N LEU A 27 2.77 -6.55 2.63
CA LEU A 27 1.53 -6.12 3.27
C LEU A 27 0.60 -5.56 2.20
N MET A 28 -0.57 -6.14 2.12
CA MET A 28 -1.62 -5.64 1.23
C MET A 28 -2.16 -4.33 1.81
N GLU A 29 -1.82 -3.23 1.18
CA GLU A 29 -2.44 -1.94 1.47
C GLU A 29 -3.93 -2.00 1.09
N ARG A 30 -4.79 -1.44 1.93
CA ARG A 30 -6.24 -1.35 1.70
C ARG A 30 -6.56 -0.36 0.58
N ASP A 31 -7.05 0.80 0.91
CA ASP A 31 -7.18 1.96 0.03
C ASP A 31 -5.99 2.89 0.31
N HIS A 32 -5.40 3.50 -0.71
CA HIS A 32 -4.27 4.44 -0.54
C HIS A 32 -4.60 5.62 0.38
N ALA A 33 -5.87 6.02 0.44
CA ALA A 33 -6.34 7.08 1.33
C ALA A 33 -6.62 6.58 2.76
N GLU A 34 -6.67 5.27 3.00
CA GLU A 34 -6.95 4.71 4.34
C GLU A 34 -5.70 4.84 5.22
N PHE A 35 -5.73 5.84 6.10
CA PHE A 35 -4.58 6.24 6.89
C PHE A 35 -4.35 5.37 8.13
N THR A 36 -5.37 4.67 8.64
CA THR A 36 -5.22 3.87 9.87
C THR A 36 -4.19 2.75 9.70
N GLN A 37 -4.10 2.14 8.53
CA GLN A 37 -3.11 1.11 8.21
C GLN A 37 -1.67 1.64 8.25
N TYR A 38 -1.44 2.91 7.94
CA TYR A 38 -0.11 3.52 7.98
C TYR A 38 0.45 3.63 9.41
N LYS A 39 -0.42 3.68 10.41
CA LYS A 39 0.00 3.54 11.82
C LYS A 39 0.56 2.14 12.08
N LEU A 40 -0.10 1.09 11.58
CA LEU A 40 0.42 -0.27 11.66
C LEU A 40 1.76 -0.40 10.92
N PHE A 41 1.88 0.19 9.73
CA PHE A 41 3.15 0.17 9.00
C PHE A 41 4.27 0.80 9.83
N MET A 42 4.04 1.96 10.42
CA MET A 42 5.04 2.60 11.27
C MET A 42 5.31 1.85 12.57
N ASP A 43 4.31 1.20 13.18
CA ASP A 43 4.50 0.32 14.35
C ASP A 43 5.42 -0.86 14.02
N VAL A 44 5.28 -1.45 12.82
CA VAL A 44 6.18 -2.52 12.31
C VAL A 44 7.56 -1.98 12.00
N ILE A 45 7.65 -0.87 11.27
CA ILE A 45 8.92 -0.29 10.81
C ILE A 45 9.77 0.24 11.98
N SER A 46 9.12 0.74 13.02
CA SER A 46 9.78 1.24 14.23
C SER A 46 10.20 0.13 15.21
N ASP A 47 9.85 -1.12 14.94
CA ASP A 47 10.25 -2.24 15.80
C ASP A 47 11.77 -2.42 15.75
N PRO A 48 12.44 -2.60 16.92
CA PRO A 48 13.89 -2.80 16.97
C PRO A 48 14.41 -3.94 16.08
N TYR A 49 13.66 -5.04 15.99
CA TYR A 49 14.02 -6.14 15.10
C TYR A 49 13.96 -5.71 13.64
N PHE A 50 12.92 -4.96 13.26
CA PHE A 50 12.79 -4.45 11.89
C PHE A 50 13.97 -3.54 11.52
N ILE A 51 14.27 -2.56 12.37
CA ILE A 51 15.39 -1.61 12.14
C ILE A 51 16.72 -2.35 12.01
N GLU A 52 16.95 -3.38 12.81
CA GLU A 52 18.22 -4.12 12.81
C GLU A 52 18.31 -5.13 11.66
N LYS A 53 17.25 -5.92 11.42
CA LYS A 53 17.31 -7.10 10.54
C LYS A 53 16.66 -6.89 9.17
N VAL A 54 15.70 -5.97 9.05
CA VAL A 54 15.02 -5.68 7.78
C VAL A 54 15.56 -4.40 7.17
N GLY A 55 15.26 -3.25 7.74
CA GLY A 55 15.80 -1.95 7.40
C GLY A 55 15.48 -1.45 5.99
N ALA A 56 14.62 -2.14 5.25
CA ALA A 56 14.26 -1.78 3.88
C ALA A 56 12.73 -1.88 3.67
N VAL A 57 12.13 -0.80 3.22
CA VAL A 57 10.71 -0.69 2.86
C VAL A 57 10.62 -0.43 1.36
N TYR A 58 9.81 -1.22 0.68
CA TYR A 58 9.51 -1.09 -0.74
C TYR A 58 8.04 -0.70 -0.90
N THR A 59 7.74 0.22 -1.81
CA THR A 59 6.37 0.73 -1.99
C THR A 59 5.93 0.66 -3.44
N GLU A 60 4.63 0.41 -3.65
CA GLU A 60 3.99 0.65 -4.94
C GLU A 60 4.06 2.13 -5.28
N VAL A 61 3.65 2.97 -4.31
CA VAL A 61 3.64 4.43 -4.49
C VAL A 61 5.06 4.96 -4.59
N GLY A 62 5.27 5.77 -5.61
CA GLY A 62 6.52 6.41 -5.93
C GLY A 62 7.27 5.78 -7.09
N VAL A 63 7.67 6.63 -8.04
CA VAL A 63 8.49 6.22 -9.19
C VAL A 63 9.85 5.69 -8.72
N THR A 64 10.34 4.63 -9.37
CA THR A 64 11.53 3.91 -8.88
C THR A 64 12.80 4.79 -8.79
N ASN A 65 12.92 5.80 -9.66
CA ASN A 65 14.06 6.73 -9.67
C ASN A 65 14.00 7.79 -8.53
N LEU A 66 12.92 7.85 -7.76
CA LEU A 66 12.83 8.70 -6.55
C LEU A 66 13.69 8.14 -5.39
N GLY A 67 13.91 6.83 -5.33
CA GLY A 67 14.57 6.15 -4.22
C GLY A 67 15.90 6.77 -3.76
N PRO A 68 16.86 7.09 -4.65
CA PRO A 68 18.11 7.75 -4.27
C PRO A 68 17.91 9.11 -3.58
N LYS A 69 16.96 9.92 -4.06
CA LYS A 69 16.65 11.26 -3.51
C LYS A 69 16.05 11.14 -2.11
N VAL A 70 15.09 10.23 -1.91
CA VAL A 70 14.47 9.97 -0.60
C VAL A 70 15.50 9.47 0.41
N ASN A 71 16.33 8.50 0.04
CA ASN A 71 17.34 7.96 0.94
C ASN A 71 18.47 8.96 1.24
N SER A 72 18.79 9.87 0.32
CA SER A 72 19.70 11.00 0.60
C SER A 72 19.12 11.92 1.67
N PHE A 73 17.84 12.29 1.54
CA PHE A 73 17.12 13.09 2.55
C PHE A 73 17.11 12.41 3.92
N PHE A 74 16.93 11.09 4.00
CA PHE A 74 16.98 10.35 5.27
C PHE A 74 18.36 10.39 5.96
N GLY A 75 19.43 10.71 5.22
CA GLY A 75 20.77 10.88 5.76
C GLY A 75 21.04 12.26 6.36
N GLU A 76 20.21 13.26 6.03
CA GLU A 76 20.40 14.63 6.50
C GLU A 76 20.12 14.78 8.00
N GLN A 77 20.83 15.70 8.66
CA GLN A 77 20.71 15.92 10.09
C GLN A 77 20.51 17.41 10.40
N GLY A 78 19.86 17.69 11.51
CA GLY A 78 19.75 19.05 12.04
C GLY A 78 18.72 19.94 11.33
N LEU A 79 17.88 19.37 10.48
CA LEU A 79 16.81 20.12 9.80
C LEU A 79 15.73 20.53 10.79
N ASP A 80 15.23 21.76 10.66
CA ASP A 80 14.05 22.19 11.38
C ASP A 80 12.76 21.68 10.74
N SER A 81 11.62 21.95 11.39
CA SER A 81 10.31 21.46 10.92
C SER A 81 9.90 22.05 9.57
N LEU A 82 10.31 23.27 9.25
CA LEU A 82 10.00 23.93 7.98
C LEU A 82 10.83 23.31 6.86
N GLU A 83 12.11 23.13 7.06
CA GLU A 83 13.03 22.48 6.12
C GLU A 83 12.60 21.04 5.82
N ILE A 84 12.21 20.28 6.86
CA ILE A 84 11.66 18.91 6.69
C ILE A 84 10.43 18.92 5.81
N ASN A 85 9.46 19.82 6.08
CA ASN A 85 8.23 19.90 5.29
C ASN A 85 8.52 20.27 3.83
N GLN A 86 9.43 21.23 3.59
CA GLN A 86 9.81 21.62 2.24
C GLN A 86 10.42 20.44 1.47
N LYS A 87 11.39 19.74 2.07
CA LYS A 87 12.00 18.56 1.43
C LYS A 87 11.03 17.43 1.18
N VAL A 88 10.08 17.21 2.09
CA VAL A 88 8.99 16.24 1.87
C VAL A 88 8.13 16.66 0.68
N ASN A 89 7.78 17.95 0.56
CA ASN A 89 7.03 18.46 -0.60
C ASN A 89 7.82 18.29 -1.90
N ASP A 90 9.10 18.64 -1.91
CA ASP A 90 9.97 18.51 -3.09
C ASP A 90 10.06 17.04 -3.59
N LEU A 91 10.12 16.09 -2.66
CA LEU A 91 10.08 14.66 -2.97
C LEU A 91 8.68 14.21 -3.44
N TYR A 92 7.64 14.72 -2.81
CA TYR A 92 6.26 14.40 -3.16
C TYR A 92 5.90 14.91 -4.56
N HIS A 93 6.39 16.07 -4.97
CA HIS A 93 6.24 16.60 -6.32
C HIS A 93 6.83 15.70 -7.42
N GLN A 94 7.76 14.83 -7.06
CA GLN A 94 8.45 13.92 -7.98
C GLN A 94 8.00 12.46 -7.82
N ALA A 95 6.98 12.21 -6.99
CA ALA A 95 6.61 10.85 -6.61
C ALA A 95 5.83 10.09 -7.68
N ASP A 96 5.19 10.81 -8.61
CA ASP A 96 4.23 10.20 -9.53
C ASP A 96 4.35 10.77 -10.94
N TYR A 97 3.91 9.99 -11.89
CA TYR A 97 3.70 10.40 -13.29
C TYR A 97 2.33 11.06 -13.51
N ASN A 98 1.38 10.98 -12.56
CA ASN A 98 0.23 11.88 -12.54
C ASN A 98 0.65 13.28 -12.10
N HIS A 99 -0.22 14.28 -12.28
CA HIS A 99 0.09 15.65 -11.90
C HIS A 99 0.57 15.78 -10.46
N LEU A 100 0.00 14.96 -9.54
CA LEU A 100 0.48 14.71 -8.18
C LEU A 100 -0.20 13.45 -7.64
N TRP A 101 0.46 12.70 -6.76
CA TRP A 101 -0.18 11.60 -6.05
C TRP A 101 -1.26 12.13 -5.08
N PHE A 102 -2.45 11.53 -5.07
CA PHE A 102 -3.59 12.08 -4.30
C PHE A 102 -3.57 11.76 -2.80
N GLY A 103 -2.71 10.85 -2.37
CA GLY A 103 -2.75 10.29 -1.00
C GLY A 103 -1.90 11.08 -0.01
N TYR A 104 -2.49 11.47 1.13
CA TYR A 104 -1.81 11.99 2.31
C TYR A 104 -0.72 11.05 2.84
N SER A 105 -0.93 9.76 2.65
CA SER A 105 -0.18 8.69 3.32
C SER A 105 1.29 8.63 2.91
N PHE A 106 1.62 8.88 1.64
CA PHE A 106 2.98 8.76 1.15
C PHE A 106 3.92 9.88 1.67
N PRO A 107 3.59 11.19 1.54
CA PRO A 107 4.42 12.23 2.14
C PRO A 107 4.50 12.10 3.66
N TRP A 108 3.43 11.65 4.33
CA TRP A 108 3.47 11.36 5.75
C TRP A 108 4.45 10.23 6.08
N LEU A 109 4.46 9.16 5.31
CA LEU A 109 5.41 8.04 5.48
C LEU A 109 6.85 8.50 5.34
N ILE A 110 7.17 9.28 4.30
CA ILE A 110 8.50 9.87 4.10
C ILE A 110 8.91 10.70 5.32
N LYS A 111 8.01 11.55 5.83
CA LYS A 111 8.27 12.39 7.00
C LYS A 111 8.53 11.57 8.26
N GLU A 112 7.74 10.52 8.51
CA GLU A 112 7.90 9.68 9.70
C GLU A 112 9.17 8.80 9.60
N LEU A 113 9.53 8.32 8.41
CA LEU A 113 10.79 7.62 8.18
C LEU A 113 12.00 8.55 8.39
N TYR A 114 11.94 9.81 7.97
CA TYR A 114 12.97 10.78 8.28
C TYR A 114 13.14 10.95 9.80
N LYS A 115 12.03 11.16 10.55
CA LYS A 115 12.06 11.28 12.00
C LYS A 115 12.63 10.03 12.68
N LEU A 116 12.20 8.86 12.27
CA LEU A 116 12.74 7.59 12.77
C LEU A 116 14.23 7.50 12.53
N ASN A 117 14.67 7.84 11.34
CA ASN A 117 16.07 7.81 10.94
C ASN A 117 16.93 8.86 11.67
N SER A 118 16.36 10.01 12.05
CA SER A 118 17.10 11.05 12.79
C SER A 118 17.53 10.58 14.18
N ILE A 119 16.80 9.65 14.79
CA ILE A 119 17.08 9.12 16.15
C ILE A 119 17.65 7.70 16.15
N SER A 120 17.51 6.96 15.06
CA SER A 120 17.97 5.56 14.98
C SER A 120 19.42 5.46 14.56
N ARG A 121 20.17 4.52 15.19
CA ARG A 121 21.54 4.20 14.79
C ARG A 121 21.57 3.55 13.40
N ASN A 122 20.75 2.53 13.21
CA ASN A 122 20.56 1.88 11.91
C ASN A 122 19.47 2.62 11.14
N LYS A 123 19.69 2.85 9.86
CA LYS A 123 18.73 3.58 9.01
C LYS A 123 17.79 2.62 8.31
N VAL A 124 16.55 3.04 8.17
CA VAL A 124 15.55 2.40 7.33
C VAL A 124 15.51 3.12 5.99
N SER A 125 15.66 2.37 4.90
CA SER A 125 15.63 2.90 3.54
C SER A 125 14.26 2.69 2.91
N LEU A 126 13.87 3.58 1.99
CA LEU A 126 12.65 3.51 1.20
C LEU A 126 12.99 3.34 -0.28
N TYR A 127 12.38 2.35 -0.91
CA TYR A 127 12.60 1.98 -2.31
C TYR A 127 11.27 1.92 -3.05
N PRO A 128 10.84 3.02 -3.68
CA PRO A 128 9.69 2.98 -4.58
C PRO A 128 9.96 2.01 -5.76
N CYS A 129 8.91 1.31 -6.20
CA CYS A 129 9.04 0.27 -7.23
C CYS A 129 8.32 0.59 -8.54
N ASP A 130 7.53 1.67 -8.60
CA ASP A 130 6.74 1.98 -9.79
C ASP A 130 7.60 2.36 -11.00
N LEU A 131 6.98 2.59 -12.12
CA LEU A 131 7.62 2.98 -13.38
C LEU A 131 8.57 4.16 -13.15
N ALA A 132 9.71 4.16 -13.83
CA ALA A 132 10.61 5.30 -13.79
C ALA A 132 10.01 6.46 -14.57
N PHE A 133 9.95 7.64 -13.95
CA PHE A 133 9.45 8.85 -14.61
C PHE A 133 10.07 10.10 -13.98
N GLU A 134 10.35 11.10 -14.81
CA GLU A 134 10.80 12.43 -14.37
C GLU A 134 10.10 13.52 -15.17
N TRP A 135 9.35 14.39 -14.51
CA TRP A 135 8.64 15.50 -15.14
C TRP A 135 9.57 16.46 -15.89
N ASP A 136 10.83 16.58 -15.48
CA ASP A 136 11.82 17.42 -16.15
C ASP A 136 12.19 16.90 -17.56
N THR A 137 11.95 15.62 -17.83
CA THR A 137 12.18 15.00 -19.14
C THR A 137 10.95 15.04 -20.04
N CYS A 138 9.83 15.54 -19.53
CA CYS A 138 8.55 15.63 -20.22
C CYS A 138 8.23 17.11 -20.50
N ALA A 139 8.76 17.63 -21.59
CA ALA A 139 8.67 19.06 -21.93
C ALA A 139 7.40 19.42 -22.69
N THR A 140 6.76 18.46 -23.37
CA THR A 140 5.55 18.64 -24.20
C THR A 140 4.46 17.63 -23.85
N GLU A 141 3.22 17.98 -24.21
CA GLU A 141 2.06 17.09 -24.06
C GLU A 141 2.26 15.79 -24.86
N GLU A 142 2.83 15.86 -26.07
CA GLU A 142 3.09 14.66 -26.88
C GLU A 142 4.13 13.71 -26.26
N GLU A 143 5.05 14.24 -25.47
CA GLU A 143 6.01 13.40 -24.70
C GLU A 143 5.31 12.72 -23.53
N TYR A 144 4.41 13.42 -22.85
CA TYR A 144 3.56 12.85 -21.81
C TYR A 144 2.62 11.76 -22.38
N ASP A 145 1.90 12.04 -23.45
CA ASP A 145 1.00 11.11 -24.14
C ASP A 145 1.71 9.83 -24.59
N ARG A 146 2.95 9.94 -25.04
CA ARG A 146 3.77 8.76 -25.40
C ARG A 146 4.11 7.92 -24.19
N PHE A 147 4.34 8.51 -23.04
CA PHE A 147 4.56 7.77 -21.79
C PHE A 147 3.25 7.14 -21.31
N ASP A 148 2.18 7.91 -21.18
CA ASP A 148 0.86 7.45 -20.70
C ASP A 148 0.25 6.39 -21.61
N GLY A 149 0.39 6.53 -22.91
CA GLY A 149 -0.03 5.53 -23.92
C GLY A 149 0.94 4.39 -24.14
N SER A 150 2.01 4.27 -23.35
CA SER A 150 3.00 3.20 -23.51
C SER A 150 2.47 1.83 -23.06
N ASP A 151 3.02 0.76 -23.62
CA ASP A 151 2.70 -0.62 -23.24
C ASP A 151 3.19 -0.97 -21.84
N ASP A 152 4.02 -0.12 -21.22
CA ASP A 152 4.54 -0.32 -19.86
C ASP A 152 3.41 -0.40 -18.82
N PHE A 153 2.31 0.33 -19.00
CA PHE A 153 1.16 0.26 -18.10
C PHE A 153 0.47 -1.11 -18.14
N ASN A 154 0.44 -1.76 -19.31
CA ASN A 154 -0.06 -3.14 -19.42
C ASN A 154 0.84 -4.15 -18.70
N HIS A 155 2.13 -3.83 -18.54
CA HIS A 155 3.14 -4.65 -17.90
C HIS A 155 3.59 -4.11 -16.53
N ARG A 156 2.86 -3.12 -15.95
CA ARG A 156 3.27 -2.39 -14.74
C ARG A 156 3.65 -3.31 -13.58
N ASP A 157 2.87 -4.34 -13.29
CA ASP A 157 3.19 -5.29 -12.20
C ASP A 157 4.51 -6.02 -12.45
N SER A 158 4.81 -6.43 -13.67
CA SER A 158 6.08 -7.08 -14.00
C SER A 158 7.26 -6.13 -13.93
N LEU A 159 7.06 -4.88 -14.33
CA LEU A 159 8.09 -3.84 -14.25
C LEU A 159 8.38 -3.46 -12.79
N MET A 160 7.34 -3.28 -11.97
CA MET A 160 7.49 -3.09 -10.53
C MET A 160 8.22 -4.26 -9.86
N ALA A 161 7.88 -5.50 -10.22
CA ALA A 161 8.54 -6.69 -9.70
C ALA A 161 10.03 -6.74 -10.10
N ASN A 162 10.36 -6.40 -11.34
CA ASN A 162 11.75 -6.32 -11.81
C ASN A 162 12.51 -5.19 -11.10
N ASN A 163 11.89 -4.04 -10.85
CA ASN A 163 12.47 -2.94 -10.09
C ASN A 163 12.79 -3.40 -8.65
N PHE A 164 11.84 -4.06 -8.00
CA PHE A 164 12.05 -4.66 -6.67
C PHE A 164 13.20 -5.67 -6.68
N ILE A 165 13.18 -6.64 -7.59
CA ILE A 165 14.19 -7.71 -7.66
C ILE A 165 15.59 -7.11 -7.80
N ARG A 166 15.77 -6.19 -8.75
CA ARG A 166 17.05 -5.53 -8.98
C ARG A 166 17.55 -4.76 -7.76
N GLN A 167 16.69 -3.99 -7.10
CA GLN A 167 17.05 -3.22 -5.90
C GLN A 167 17.36 -4.17 -4.73
N TYR A 168 16.52 -5.17 -4.51
CA TYR A 168 16.68 -6.15 -3.44
C TYR A 168 17.95 -6.96 -3.58
N GLU A 169 18.26 -7.47 -4.78
CA GLU A 169 19.48 -8.23 -5.04
C GLU A 169 20.74 -7.37 -4.86
N THR A 170 20.70 -6.10 -5.26
CA THR A 170 21.81 -5.16 -5.00
C THR A 170 22.07 -5.01 -3.51
N ILE A 171 21.01 -4.89 -2.69
CA ILE A 171 21.12 -4.81 -1.23
C ILE A 171 21.62 -6.13 -0.65
N GLN A 172 21.13 -7.27 -1.14
CA GLN A 172 21.58 -8.59 -0.70
C GLN A 172 23.08 -8.77 -0.91
N GLN A 173 23.60 -8.37 -2.09
CA GLN A 173 25.02 -8.44 -2.41
C GLN A 173 25.87 -7.58 -1.45
N ALA A 174 25.39 -6.36 -1.13
CA ALA A 174 26.08 -5.45 -0.23
C ALA A 174 26.08 -5.95 1.25
N HIS A 175 25.17 -6.84 1.63
CA HIS A 175 24.98 -7.32 3.00
C HIS A 175 25.13 -8.85 3.15
N ASN A 176 25.82 -9.52 2.23
CA ASN A 176 26.08 -10.98 2.27
C ASN A 176 24.82 -11.85 2.37
N GLY A 177 23.69 -11.40 1.82
CA GLY A 177 22.45 -12.15 1.79
C GLY A 177 21.59 -12.08 3.06
N ASP A 178 21.96 -11.30 4.04
CA ASP A 178 21.28 -11.27 5.37
C ASP A 178 20.12 -10.25 5.47
N LYS A 179 19.82 -9.51 4.40
CA LYS A 179 18.76 -8.50 4.44
C LYS A 179 17.40 -9.08 4.06
N LYS A 180 16.38 -8.56 4.73
CA LYS A 180 14.98 -8.86 4.51
C LYS A 180 14.27 -7.62 3.95
N ALA A 181 13.03 -7.77 3.49
CA ALA A 181 12.27 -6.69 2.88
C ALA A 181 10.83 -6.64 3.40
N LEU A 182 10.34 -5.43 3.67
CA LEU A 182 8.93 -5.12 3.79
C LEU A 182 8.47 -4.50 2.47
N VAL A 183 7.34 -4.96 1.95
CA VAL A 183 6.77 -4.45 0.70
C VAL A 183 5.34 -4.01 0.95
N LEU A 184 5.01 -2.77 0.62
CA LEU A 184 3.67 -2.19 0.74
C LEU A 184 3.07 -2.10 -0.65
N MET A 185 2.04 -2.90 -0.92
CA MET A 185 1.39 -3.02 -2.24
C MET A 185 -0.13 -2.98 -2.09
N ASN A 186 -0.78 -2.16 -2.89
CA ASN A 186 -2.23 -2.06 -2.85
C ASN A 186 -2.89 -3.30 -3.45
N THR A 187 -3.97 -3.73 -2.81
CA THR A 187 -4.91 -4.76 -3.29
C THR A 187 -4.26 -5.92 -4.07
N ARG A 188 -4.62 -6.10 -5.36
CA ARG A 188 -4.20 -7.23 -6.20
C ARG A 188 -2.69 -7.34 -6.40
N HIS A 189 -1.96 -6.22 -6.32
CA HIS A 189 -0.50 -6.26 -6.45
C HIS A 189 0.14 -7.13 -5.37
N ALA A 190 -0.49 -7.25 -4.18
CA ALA A 190 0.00 -8.07 -3.08
C ALA A 190 -0.32 -9.58 -3.18
N TYR A 191 -1.11 -10.02 -4.16
CA TYR A 191 -1.56 -11.41 -4.25
C TYR A 191 -0.44 -12.34 -4.72
N LEU A 192 -0.27 -13.49 -4.03
CA LEU A 192 0.73 -14.51 -4.37
C LEU A 192 0.31 -15.42 -5.54
N THR A 193 -0.90 -15.24 -6.01
CA THR A 193 -1.50 -16.01 -7.11
C THR A 193 -2.01 -15.04 -8.17
N ASP A 194 -1.94 -15.44 -9.43
CA ASP A 194 -2.48 -14.65 -10.53
C ASP A 194 -4.02 -14.65 -10.46
N THR A 195 -4.59 -13.46 -10.50
CA THR A 195 -6.03 -13.24 -10.57
C THR A 195 -6.34 -12.59 -11.91
N HIS A 196 -6.77 -13.38 -12.90
CA HIS A 196 -7.07 -12.86 -14.24
C HIS A 196 -8.43 -12.16 -14.25
N TYR A 197 -8.49 -10.96 -14.84
CA TYR A 197 -9.75 -10.26 -15.08
C TYR A 197 -10.54 -10.85 -16.25
N SER A 198 -9.85 -11.51 -17.19
CA SER A 198 -10.43 -12.25 -18.31
C SER A 198 -9.49 -13.35 -18.77
N LYS A 199 -10.00 -14.35 -19.52
CA LYS A 199 -9.18 -15.42 -20.12
C LYS A 199 -8.02 -14.93 -20.98
N ASN A 200 -8.14 -13.73 -21.51
CA ASN A 200 -7.16 -13.14 -22.44
C ASN A 200 -6.29 -12.07 -21.76
N ASP A 201 -6.41 -11.86 -20.45
CA ASP A 201 -5.59 -10.91 -19.72
C ASP A 201 -4.30 -11.61 -19.23
N PRO A 202 -3.14 -11.35 -19.85
CA PRO A 202 -1.88 -11.98 -19.45
C PRO A 202 -1.26 -11.32 -18.21
N ARG A 203 -1.89 -10.30 -17.65
CA ARG A 203 -1.32 -9.54 -16.53
C ARG A 203 -1.26 -10.39 -15.28
N ARG A 204 -0.08 -10.45 -14.70
CA ARG A 204 0.18 -11.10 -13.43
C ARG A 204 0.21 -10.10 -12.30
N ASN A 205 -0.04 -10.56 -11.10
CA ASN A 205 0.12 -9.72 -9.91
C ASN A 205 1.59 -9.64 -9.50
N PHE A 206 2.02 -8.50 -9.00
CA PHE A 206 3.39 -8.28 -8.49
C PHE A 206 3.81 -9.36 -7.48
N GLY A 207 2.96 -9.67 -6.48
CA GLY A 207 3.25 -10.71 -5.49
C GLY A 207 3.42 -12.11 -6.12
N ALA A 208 2.66 -12.43 -7.18
CA ALA A 208 2.83 -13.68 -7.93
C ALA A 208 4.16 -13.73 -8.66
N TYR A 209 4.64 -12.62 -9.23
CA TYR A 209 5.99 -12.53 -9.78
C TYR A 209 7.06 -12.81 -8.72
N LEU A 210 6.96 -12.19 -7.55
CA LEU A 210 7.92 -12.40 -6.47
C LEU A 210 7.87 -13.85 -5.95
N LYS A 211 6.67 -14.42 -5.81
CA LYS A 211 6.50 -15.82 -5.39
C LYS A 211 7.13 -16.79 -6.40
N ASN A 212 6.99 -16.52 -7.70
CA ASN A 212 7.63 -17.33 -8.73
C ASN A 212 9.17 -17.22 -8.71
N TYR A 213 9.69 -16.03 -8.43
CA TYR A 213 11.14 -15.79 -8.44
C TYR A 213 11.84 -16.27 -7.16
N PHE A 214 11.31 -15.93 -5.98
CA PHE A 214 11.92 -16.19 -4.68
C PHE A 214 11.37 -17.44 -3.98
N GLY A 215 10.33 -18.08 -4.51
CA GLY A 215 9.74 -19.30 -3.94
C GLY A 215 9.17 -19.09 -2.54
N ASP A 216 9.53 -19.99 -1.64
CA ASP A 216 9.01 -20.01 -0.26
C ASP A 216 9.59 -18.93 0.67
N LYS A 217 10.41 -18.04 0.13
CA LYS A 217 10.93 -16.87 0.87
C LYS A 217 9.95 -15.69 0.94
N VAL A 218 8.84 -15.74 0.20
CA VAL A 218 7.84 -14.67 0.10
C VAL A 218 6.61 -15.02 0.90
N ALA A 219 6.18 -14.07 1.75
CA ALA A 219 4.87 -14.08 2.40
C ALA A 219 4.06 -12.86 1.97
N SER A 220 2.74 -13.00 1.91
CA SER A 220 1.82 -11.88 1.74
C SER A 220 0.78 -11.90 2.85
N VAL A 221 0.43 -10.73 3.35
CA VAL A 221 -0.51 -10.53 4.47
C VAL A 221 -1.66 -9.63 4.01
N CYS A 222 -2.86 -10.17 4.08
CA CYS A 222 -4.09 -9.40 3.90
C CYS A 222 -4.32 -8.53 5.14
N ILE A 223 -4.36 -7.21 4.98
CA ILE A 223 -4.88 -6.32 6.02
C ILE A 223 -6.37 -6.16 5.76
N LEU A 224 -7.22 -6.76 6.62
CA LEU A 224 -8.65 -6.80 6.40
C LEU A 224 -9.24 -5.38 6.29
N GLY A 225 -10.00 -5.15 5.23
CA GLY A 225 -10.61 -3.86 4.92
C GLY A 225 -11.91 -4.03 4.13
N LEU A 226 -12.05 -3.25 3.07
CA LEU A 226 -13.16 -3.36 2.13
C LEU A 226 -12.81 -4.30 0.97
N ALA A 227 -13.83 -4.81 0.32
CA ALA A 227 -13.75 -5.63 -0.89
C ALA A 227 -14.36 -4.89 -2.08
N HIS A 228 -13.87 -5.21 -3.27
CA HIS A 228 -14.40 -4.79 -4.57
C HIS A 228 -14.86 -6.04 -5.35
N PRO A 229 -15.92 -6.72 -4.93
CA PRO A 229 -16.24 -8.06 -5.44
C PRO A 229 -16.73 -8.08 -6.89
N ASN A 230 -17.28 -6.99 -7.39
CA ASN A 230 -17.90 -6.91 -8.70
C ASN A 230 -17.16 -6.01 -9.68
N ASP A 231 -16.70 -4.88 -9.20
CA ASP A 231 -15.97 -3.87 -9.99
C ASP A 231 -15.08 -3.03 -9.07
N TRP A 232 -14.23 -2.17 -9.66
CA TRP A 232 -13.31 -1.31 -8.91
C TRP A 232 -13.92 0.02 -8.45
N LYS A 233 -15.18 0.28 -8.78
CA LYS A 233 -15.89 1.52 -8.45
C LYS A 233 -16.73 1.38 -7.19
N THR A 234 -17.19 0.16 -6.90
CA THR A 234 -18.02 -0.14 -5.75
C THR A 234 -17.27 -0.99 -4.74
N TYR A 235 -17.44 -0.70 -3.48
CA TYR A 235 -16.87 -1.48 -2.39
C TYR A 235 -17.92 -1.90 -1.38
N SER A 236 -17.67 -3.02 -0.73
CA SER A 236 -18.49 -3.58 0.33
C SER A 236 -17.62 -4.07 1.49
N VAL A 237 -18.23 -4.30 2.63
CA VAL A 237 -17.55 -4.97 3.73
C VAL A 237 -17.32 -6.44 3.38
N VAL A 238 -16.11 -6.93 3.61
CA VAL A 238 -15.71 -8.31 3.34
C VAL A 238 -16.69 -9.28 4.01
N LYS A 239 -17.15 -10.28 3.25
CA LYS A 239 -18.13 -11.30 3.72
C LYS A 239 -19.36 -10.68 4.39
N ASP A 240 -19.94 -9.63 3.79
CA ASP A 240 -21.08 -8.89 4.34
C ASP A 240 -20.89 -8.42 5.79
N GLY A 241 -19.63 -8.25 6.23
CA GLY A 241 -19.27 -7.82 7.57
C GLY A 241 -19.13 -8.93 8.62
N TYR A 242 -19.28 -10.22 8.23
CA TYR A 242 -19.16 -11.32 9.20
C TYR A 242 -17.78 -11.37 9.85
N TRP A 243 -16.73 -11.06 9.11
CA TRP A 243 -15.38 -11.10 9.64
C TRP A 243 -15.14 -9.97 10.62
N ASP A 244 -15.52 -8.76 10.27
CA ASP A 244 -15.42 -7.58 11.15
C ASP A 244 -16.18 -7.85 12.46
N TYR A 245 -17.43 -8.31 12.36
CA TYR A 245 -18.22 -8.71 13.50
C TYR A 245 -17.58 -9.82 14.35
N CYS A 246 -16.98 -10.81 13.69
CA CYS A 246 -16.35 -11.93 14.38
C CYS A 246 -15.21 -11.46 15.29
N PHE A 247 -14.44 -10.47 14.87
CA PHE A 247 -13.36 -9.89 15.66
C PHE A 247 -13.88 -8.97 16.76
N GLU A 248 -14.78 -8.04 16.43
CA GLU A 248 -15.41 -7.13 17.40
C GLU A 248 -16.07 -7.89 18.55
N SER A 249 -16.84 -8.91 18.24
CA SER A 249 -17.56 -9.71 19.27
C SER A 249 -16.65 -10.48 20.23
N ASN A 250 -15.36 -10.56 19.91
CA ASN A 250 -14.35 -11.18 20.75
C ASN A 250 -13.37 -10.13 21.30
N ASP A 251 -13.74 -8.86 21.33
CA ASP A 251 -12.91 -7.72 21.77
C ASP A 251 -11.55 -7.71 21.09
N LYS A 252 -11.52 -8.05 19.78
CA LYS A 252 -10.32 -8.04 18.96
C LYS A 252 -10.31 -6.78 18.11
N THR A 253 -9.32 -5.95 18.32
CA THR A 253 -9.10 -4.72 17.53
C THR A 253 -7.75 -4.73 16.81
N ASP A 254 -6.88 -5.68 17.17
CA ASP A 254 -5.52 -5.79 16.67
C ASP A 254 -5.05 -7.25 16.83
N ILE A 255 -5.14 -8.03 15.78
CA ILE A 255 -4.65 -9.42 15.74
C ILE A 255 -4.10 -9.78 14.37
N GLY A 256 -3.16 -10.75 14.34
CA GLY A 256 -2.66 -11.37 13.12
C GLY A 256 -2.54 -12.88 13.27
N PHE A 257 -2.75 -13.61 12.18
CA PHE A 257 -2.67 -15.08 12.15
C PHE A 257 -2.44 -15.63 10.74
N SER A 258 -1.89 -16.85 10.67
CA SER A 258 -1.75 -17.58 9.40
C SER A 258 -3.13 -18.01 8.89
N LEU A 259 -3.33 -17.92 7.56
CA LEU A 259 -4.56 -18.36 6.90
C LEU A 259 -4.59 -19.87 6.66
N LYS A 260 -3.45 -20.52 6.50
CA LYS A 260 -3.38 -21.93 6.14
C LYS A 260 -4.14 -22.84 7.12
N ASN A 261 -5.09 -23.60 6.61
CA ASN A 261 -5.95 -24.53 7.35
C ASN A 261 -6.75 -23.84 8.48
N THR A 262 -7.22 -22.64 8.24
CA THR A 262 -8.09 -21.88 9.15
C THR A 262 -9.45 -21.61 8.51
N PRO A 263 -10.52 -21.40 9.32
CA PRO A 263 -11.84 -21.07 8.78
C PRO A 263 -11.86 -19.81 7.89
N PHE A 264 -10.92 -18.90 8.08
CA PHE A 264 -10.78 -17.71 7.23
C PHE A 264 -10.03 -18.02 5.94
N GLY A 265 -9.01 -18.88 6.02
CA GLY A 265 -8.21 -19.28 4.86
C GLY A 265 -8.96 -20.20 3.90
N GLU A 266 -9.88 -21.03 4.41
CA GLU A 266 -10.70 -21.95 3.63
C GLU A 266 -11.93 -21.30 2.98
N GLU A 267 -12.18 -20.02 3.27
CA GLU A 267 -13.24 -19.26 2.61
C GLU A 267 -12.89 -18.93 1.16
N LYS A 268 -13.91 -18.92 0.30
CA LYS A 268 -13.78 -18.48 -1.10
C LYS A 268 -13.29 -17.03 -1.14
N PHE A 269 -12.29 -16.78 -1.97
CA PHE A 269 -11.74 -15.45 -2.19
C PHE A 269 -12.75 -14.57 -2.93
N ASP A 270 -13.00 -13.37 -2.42
CA ASP A 270 -13.95 -12.40 -2.95
C ASP A 270 -13.55 -10.94 -2.68
N LEU A 271 -12.26 -10.70 -2.42
CA LEU A 271 -11.78 -9.35 -2.12
C LEU A 271 -11.83 -8.44 -3.35
N THR A 272 -11.53 -8.99 -4.51
CA THR A 272 -11.57 -8.30 -5.81
C THR A 272 -12.18 -9.23 -6.86
N PRO A 273 -12.61 -8.69 -8.01
CA PRO A 273 -13.03 -9.53 -9.12
C PRO A 273 -11.92 -10.50 -9.51
N VAL A 274 -12.26 -11.75 -9.66
CA VAL A 274 -11.37 -12.80 -10.19
C VAL A 274 -11.89 -13.28 -11.53
N GLY A 275 -11.00 -13.72 -12.40
CA GLY A 275 -11.37 -14.23 -13.71
C GLY A 275 -12.17 -15.52 -13.64
N TRP A 276 -12.84 -15.84 -14.74
CA TRP A 276 -13.78 -16.96 -14.88
C TRP A 276 -13.20 -18.34 -14.55
N ASP A 277 -11.89 -18.48 -14.61
CA ASP A 277 -11.19 -19.75 -14.39
C ASP A 277 -10.77 -19.98 -12.93
N VAL A 278 -11.12 -19.06 -12.02
CA VAL A 278 -10.60 -19.01 -10.63
C VAL A 278 -11.72 -19.20 -9.60
N ASP A 279 -12.84 -19.82 -9.98
CA ASP A 279 -14.01 -19.99 -9.10
C ASP A 279 -13.76 -20.76 -7.79
N SER A 280 -12.62 -21.42 -7.67
CA SER A 280 -12.24 -22.21 -6.49
C SER A 280 -11.13 -21.59 -5.63
N LEU A 281 -10.70 -20.34 -5.93
CA LEU A 281 -9.63 -19.69 -5.20
C LEU A 281 -10.03 -19.41 -3.75
N LEU A 282 -9.21 -19.80 -2.81
CA LEU A 282 -9.39 -19.56 -1.37
C LEU A 282 -8.48 -18.45 -0.87
N TYR A 283 -8.82 -17.82 0.24
CA TYR A 283 -7.96 -16.79 0.83
C TYR A 283 -6.55 -17.29 1.14
N GLN A 284 -6.39 -18.55 1.60
CA GLN A 284 -5.07 -19.15 1.86
C GLN A 284 -4.23 -19.42 0.60
N ASP A 285 -4.83 -19.41 -0.59
CA ASP A 285 -4.13 -19.55 -1.87
C ASP A 285 -3.56 -18.20 -2.34
N VAL A 286 -4.15 -17.10 -1.86
CA VAL A 286 -3.78 -15.72 -2.21
C VAL A 286 -2.83 -15.12 -1.20
N PHE A 287 -3.02 -15.42 0.09
CA PHE A 287 -2.26 -14.83 1.18
C PHE A 287 -1.69 -15.88 2.14
N THR A 288 -0.54 -15.59 2.71
CA THR A 288 0.07 -16.38 3.78
C THR A 288 -0.67 -16.19 5.11
N GLY A 289 -1.12 -14.96 5.36
CA GLY A 289 -1.77 -14.59 6.61
C GLY A 289 -2.73 -13.42 6.49
N MET A 290 -3.39 -13.14 7.59
CA MET A 290 -4.34 -12.04 7.72
C MET A 290 -4.10 -11.26 8.99
N VAL A 291 -4.33 -9.97 8.89
CA VAL A 291 -4.33 -9.03 10.01
C VAL A 291 -5.69 -8.33 10.05
N PHE A 292 -6.31 -8.31 11.23
CA PHE A 292 -7.37 -7.40 11.58
C PHE A 292 -6.79 -6.27 12.42
N TYR A 293 -6.78 -5.07 11.88
CA TYR A 293 -6.24 -3.89 12.54
C TYR A 293 -7.28 -2.78 12.52
N ARG A 294 -7.95 -2.61 13.64
CA ARG A 294 -9.12 -1.77 13.89
C ARG A 294 -10.35 -2.21 13.11
N SER A 295 -11.51 -1.96 13.66
CA SER A 295 -12.77 -2.17 12.96
C SER A 295 -12.97 -1.11 11.86
N ILE A 296 -13.75 -1.47 10.86
CA ILE A 296 -13.95 -0.59 9.70
C ILE A 296 -14.50 0.80 10.07
N GLN A 297 -15.25 0.91 11.18
CA GLN A 297 -15.78 2.18 11.67
C GLN A 297 -14.68 3.09 12.26
N GLU A 298 -13.54 2.53 12.63
CA GLU A 298 -12.38 3.25 13.13
C GLU A 298 -11.44 3.68 12.00
N HIS A 299 -11.61 3.14 10.79
CA HIS A 299 -10.81 3.50 9.64
C HIS A 299 -10.98 4.99 9.30
N VAL A 300 -9.88 5.64 8.99
CA VAL A 300 -9.81 7.06 8.68
C VAL A 300 -9.20 7.23 7.30
N LEU A 301 -9.93 7.91 6.42
CA LEU A 301 -9.43 8.32 5.11
C LEU A 301 -8.79 9.70 5.23
N LYS A 302 -7.60 9.86 4.65
CA LYS A 302 -6.93 11.15 4.54
C LYS A 302 -6.51 11.41 3.11
N LYS A 303 -6.80 12.62 2.62
CA LYS A 303 -6.42 13.11 1.30
C LYS A 303 -5.87 14.52 1.40
N GLY A 304 -5.11 14.93 0.39
CA GLY A 304 -4.43 16.21 0.36
C GLY A 304 -3.27 16.28 1.36
N TRP A 305 -2.43 17.29 1.21
CA TRP A 305 -1.29 17.55 2.10
C TRP A 305 -1.06 19.06 2.14
N ASP A 306 -1.16 19.66 3.33
CA ASP A 306 -1.20 21.11 3.48
C ASP A 306 -0.01 21.82 2.80
N ASN A 307 -0.32 22.86 2.03
CA ASN A 307 0.66 23.68 1.32
C ASN A 307 1.57 22.92 0.35
N THR A 308 1.08 21.85 -0.27
CA THR A 308 1.84 21.09 -1.26
C THR A 308 2.09 21.93 -2.53
N ILE A 309 1.05 22.60 -3.03
CA ILE A 309 1.15 23.43 -4.23
C ILE A 309 1.37 24.88 -3.78
N ASP A 310 2.62 25.21 -3.50
CA ASP A 310 3.05 26.57 -3.17
C ASP A 310 3.28 27.42 -4.43
N GLU A 311 3.60 28.70 -4.25
CA GLU A 311 3.86 29.62 -5.38
C GLU A 311 5.02 29.18 -6.29
N ASN A 312 5.96 28.39 -5.80
CA ASN A 312 7.08 27.90 -6.60
C ASN A 312 6.68 26.71 -7.46
N PHE A 313 5.81 25.83 -6.97
CA PHE A 313 5.38 24.62 -7.67
C PHE A 313 4.11 24.85 -8.51
N LYS A 314 3.33 25.89 -8.23
CA LYS A 314 2.04 26.14 -8.88
C LYS A 314 2.08 26.16 -10.40
N ALA A 315 3.06 26.82 -10.99
CA ALA A 315 3.19 26.89 -12.44
C ALA A 315 3.46 25.51 -13.06
N GLU A 316 4.31 24.72 -12.42
CA GLU A 316 4.61 23.36 -12.84
C GLU A 316 3.39 22.43 -12.64
N PHE A 317 2.65 22.57 -11.57
CA PHE A 317 1.42 21.82 -11.34
C PHE A 317 0.36 22.09 -12.41
N ILE A 318 0.15 23.36 -12.77
CA ILE A 318 -0.75 23.76 -13.85
C ILE A 318 -0.29 23.13 -15.18
N ARG A 319 1.01 23.16 -15.49
CA ARG A 319 1.57 22.53 -16.69
C ARG A 319 1.23 21.03 -16.75
N ARG A 320 1.41 20.33 -15.66
CA ARG A 320 1.12 18.87 -15.55
C ARG A 320 -0.37 18.59 -15.77
N CYS A 321 -1.24 19.35 -15.10
CA CYS A 321 -2.69 19.23 -15.28
C CYS A 321 -3.12 19.50 -16.72
N THR A 322 -2.49 20.50 -17.37
CA THR A 322 -2.77 20.82 -18.77
C THR A 322 -2.39 19.66 -19.70
N PHE A 323 -1.26 19.00 -19.48
CA PHE A 323 -0.86 17.79 -20.24
C PHE A 323 -1.85 16.64 -20.09
N MET A 324 -2.56 16.57 -18.96
CA MET A 324 -3.62 15.60 -18.73
C MET A 324 -5.00 16.05 -19.23
N GLY A 325 -5.08 17.18 -19.93
CA GLY A 325 -6.31 17.70 -20.52
C GLY A 325 -7.29 18.31 -19.54
N LEU A 326 -6.86 18.68 -18.32
CA LEU A 326 -7.74 19.32 -17.35
C LEU A 326 -8.04 20.77 -17.76
N THR A 327 -9.29 21.19 -17.54
CA THR A 327 -9.73 22.57 -17.70
C THR A 327 -9.24 23.46 -16.55
N GLU A 328 -9.26 24.78 -16.73
CA GLU A 328 -8.89 25.74 -15.68
C GLU A 328 -9.71 25.54 -14.39
N GLU A 329 -11.01 25.29 -14.51
CA GLU A 329 -11.89 25.04 -13.36
C GLU A 329 -11.51 23.76 -12.60
N GLU A 330 -11.17 22.69 -13.32
CA GLU A 330 -10.70 21.44 -12.73
C GLU A 330 -9.32 21.63 -12.06
N ILE A 331 -8.42 22.39 -12.67
CA ILE A 331 -7.11 22.70 -12.10
C ILE A 331 -7.24 23.47 -10.77
N ASP A 332 -8.13 24.48 -10.71
CA ASP A 332 -8.39 25.22 -9.48
C ASP A 332 -8.96 24.30 -8.36
N ALA A 333 -9.84 23.37 -8.73
CA ALA A 333 -10.39 22.39 -7.80
C ALA A 333 -9.29 21.42 -7.29
N GLU A 334 -8.39 20.96 -8.18
CA GLU A 334 -7.26 20.12 -7.81
C GLU A 334 -6.27 20.85 -6.88
N ILE A 335 -5.96 22.13 -7.15
CA ILE A 335 -5.10 22.94 -6.27
C ILE A 335 -5.71 23.01 -4.87
N GLN A 336 -7.01 23.26 -4.75
CA GLN A 336 -7.69 23.30 -3.46
C GLN A 336 -7.67 21.93 -2.76
N PHE A 337 -7.93 20.85 -3.53
CA PHE A 337 -7.93 19.48 -3.03
C PHE A 337 -6.56 19.09 -2.48
N PHE A 338 -5.49 19.31 -3.23
CA PHE A 338 -4.13 18.90 -2.80
C PHE A 338 -3.59 19.77 -1.66
N ASN A 339 -3.93 21.04 -1.60
CA ASN A 339 -3.48 21.96 -0.55
C ASN A 339 -4.24 21.86 0.77
N THR A 340 -5.28 21.03 0.84
CA THR A 340 -6.11 20.92 2.03
C THR A 340 -6.13 19.49 2.54
N ALA A 341 -5.44 19.24 3.65
CA ALA A 341 -5.52 17.93 4.30
C ALA A 341 -6.95 17.70 4.84
N THR A 342 -7.63 16.73 4.28
CA THR A 342 -8.98 16.34 4.68
C THR A 342 -8.98 15.02 5.43
N THR A 343 -9.95 14.87 6.33
CA THR A 343 -10.18 13.64 7.08
C THR A 343 -11.63 13.23 6.95
N SER A 344 -11.87 12.00 6.54
CA SER A 344 -13.22 11.44 6.40
C SER A 344 -13.24 9.97 6.84
N LYS A 345 -14.39 9.35 6.75
CA LYS A 345 -14.61 7.91 6.90
C LYS A 345 -15.28 7.36 5.66
N TYR A 346 -15.30 6.05 5.53
CA TYR A 346 -16.03 5.43 4.42
C TYR A 346 -17.51 5.78 4.45
N ASP A 347 -18.05 6.15 3.32
CA ASP A 347 -19.48 6.31 3.11
C ASP A 347 -20.17 4.93 3.18
N ASN A 348 -21.48 4.93 3.50
CA ASN A 348 -22.30 3.71 3.55
C ASN A 348 -21.97 2.67 4.65
N LEU A 349 -21.08 2.95 5.60
CA LEU A 349 -20.84 2.05 6.73
C LEU A 349 -22.12 1.77 7.54
N LYS A 350 -23.05 2.71 7.60
CA LYS A 350 -24.34 2.53 8.29
C LYS A 350 -25.14 1.37 7.69
N THR A 351 -25.25 1.32 6.36
CA THR A 351 -25.96 0.23 5.66
C THR A 351 -25.29 -1.11 5.90
N ASN A 352 -23.96 -1.16 5.93
CA ASN A 352 -23.20 -2.37 6.22
C ASN A 352 -23.38 -2.79 7.68
N ARG A 353 -23.43 -1.86 8.63
CA ARG A 353 -23.72 -2.15 10.04
C ARG A 353 -25.11 -2.72 10.24
N GLU A 354 -26.12 -2.19 9.55
CA GLU A 354 -27.47 -2.73 9.58
C GLU A 354 -27.55 -4.17 9.07
N LYS A 355 -26.79 -4.52 8.02
CA LYS A 355 -26.66 -5.90 7.53
C LYS A 355 -26.03 -6.82 8.58
N ILE A 356 -24.95 -6.40 9.21
CA ILE A 356 -24.29 -7.13 10.29
C ILE A 356 -25.25 -7.36 11.46
N ASP A 357 -25.95 -6.32 11.90
CA ASP A 357 -26.90 -6.40 13.01
C ASP A 357 -28.12 -7.29 12.68
N LYS A 358 -28.59 -7.26 11.44
CA LYS A 358 -29.63 -8.17 10.95
C LYS A 358 -29.15 -9.61 10.93
N TRP A 359 -27.93 -9.84 10.47
CA TRP A 359 -27.32 -11.18 10.47
C TRP A 359 -27.17 -11.72 11.90
N LYS A 360 -26.72 -10.88 12.84
CA LYS A 360 -26.67 -11.22 14.27
C LYS A 360 -27.99 -11.74 14.80
N LYS A 361 -29.06 -10.95 14.60
CA LYS A 361 -30.43 -11.30 15.07
C LYS A 361 -30.94 -12.61 14.50
N ASN A 362 -30.48 -12.99 13.30
CA ASN A 362 -30.98 -14.21 12.63
C ASN A 362 -30.16 -15.46 12.99
N ASN A 363 -28.97 -15.33 13.59
CA ASN A 363 -28.02 -16.43 13.81
C ASN A 363 -27.63 -16.63 15.28
N PHE A 364 -27.98 -15.70 16.15
CA PHE A 364 -27.76 -15.74 17.60
C PHE A 364 -28.98 -15.21 18.38
#